data_bb3e9ec11e59ae73affa2c1f17f48ee9
#
_entry.id   bb3e9ec11e59ae73affa2c1f17f48ee9
#
_cell.length_a   1.000
_cell.length_b   1.000
_cell.length_c   1.000
_cell.angle_alpha   90.00
_cell.angle_beta   90.00
_cell.angle_gamma   90.00
#
_symmetry.space_group_name_H-M   'P 1'
#
loop_
_entity.id
_entity.type
_entity.pdbx_description
1 polymer ?
#
loop_
_entity_poly.entity_id
_entity_poly.type
_entity_poly.pdbx_seq_one_letter_code
_entity_poly.pdbx_strand_id
1 'polypeptide(L)'
;MAELLYKQLSFDIVGAAMEVSNELGCGFLEAVYQEALGIELDERRIPHVPQKRIEISYKGRVLNKEYIADFLCHDQIVVEIKAIKTITGIEEAQILNYLKATNLPLGLIVNFGAPQLEWKRYANTKRNR
;
A
#
# COMPACT_ATOMS: atom_id res chain seq x y z
N MET A 1 9.11 19.77 -1.35
CA MET A 1 7.88 19.80 -2.16
C MET A 1 7.35 18.38 -2.42
N ALA A 2 8.19 17.47 -2.89
CA ALA A 2 7.75 16.08 -3.13
C ALA A 2 7.23 15.40 -1.86
N GLU A 3 7.91 15.60 -0.72
CA GLU A 3 7.47 15.01 0.55
C GLU A 3 6.09 15.50 0.95
N LEU A 4 5.81 16.78 0.77
CA LEU A 4 4.51 17.36 1.09
C LEU A 4 3.42 16.78 0.19
N LEU A 5 3.72 16.62 -1.11
CA LEU A 5 2.79 16.04 -2.08
C LEU A 5 2.46 14.59 -1.70
N TYR A 6 3.47 13.77 -1.41
CA TYR A 6 3.24 12.38 -1.03
C TYR A 6 2.45 12.27 0.27
N LYS A 7 2.66 13.18 1.18
CA LYS A 7 1.91 13.20 2.44
C LYS A 7 0.43 13.44 2.18
N GLN A 8 0.11 14.41 1.31
CA GLN A 8 -1.28 14.71 0.95
C GLN A 8 -1.93 13.53 0.23
N LEU A 9 -1.25 12.95 -0.76
CA LEU A 9 -1.74 11.79 -1.49
C LEU A 9 -1.99 10.61 -0.55
N SER A 10 -1.09 10.38 0.42
CA SER A 10 -1.26 9.32 1.42
C SER A 10 -2.49 9.54 2.27
N PHE A 11 -2.73 10.77 2.71
CA PHE A 11 -3.93 11.09 3.50
C PHE A 11 -5.21 10.82 2.73
N ASP A 12 -5.21 11.10 1.44
CA ASP A 12 -6.38 10.84 0.61
C ASP A 12 -6.68 9.34 0.53
N ILE A 13 -5.63 8.53 0.40
CA ILE A 13 -5.75 7.06 0.37
C ILE A 13 -6.22 6.55 1.74
N VAL A 14 -5.64 7.06 2.82
CA VAL A 14 -6.05 6.68 4.18
C VAL A 14 -7.50 7.05 4.43
N GLY A 15 -7.94 8.20 3.93
CA GLY A 15 -9.34 8.61 4.02
C GLY A 15 -10.28 7.59 3.37
N ALA A 16 -9.89 7.08 2.19
CA ALA A 16 -10.64 6.03 1.52
C ALA A 16 -10.68 4.75 2.35
N ALA A 17 -9.54 4.36 2.92
CA ALA A 17 -9.47 3.17 3.76
C ALA A 17 -10.30 3.32 5.04
N MET A 18 -10.33 4.52 5.62
CA MET A 18 -11.16 4.79 6.79
C MET A 18 -12.64 4.61 6.50
N GLU A 19 -13.10 5.05 5.34
CA GLU A 19 -14.50 4.86 4.92
C GLU A 19 -14.81 3.37 4.82
N VAL A 20 -13.93 2.59 4.20
CA VAL A 20 -14.09 1.15 4.09
C VAL A 20 -14.17 0.51 5.48
N SER A 21 -13.25 0.89 6.37
CA SER A 21 -13.21 0.37 7.74
C SER A 21 -14.49 0.71 8.51
N ASN A 22 -15.00 1.93 8.36
CA ASN A 22 -16.21 2.37 9.03
C ASN A 22 -17.44 1.58 8.54
N GLU A 23 -17.50 1.31 7.25
CA GLU A 23 -18.64 0.57 6.68
C GLU A 23 -18.60 -0.91 7.00
N LEU A 24 -17.43 -1.55 6.90
CA LEU A 24 -17.31 -3.00 7.00
C LEU A 24 -16.94 -3.50 8.39
N GLY A 25 -16.19 -2.73 9.16
CA GLY A 25 -15.63 -3.19 10.42
C GLY A 25 -14.51 -4.20 10.20
N CYS A 26 -13.96 -4.73 11.28
CA CYS A 26 -12.94 -5.78 11.22
C CYS A 26 -13.59 -7.16 11.15
N GLY A 27 -12.81 -8.17 10.74
CA GLY A 27 -13.24 -9.56 10.75
C GLY A 27 -13.39 -10.23 9.39
N PHE A 28 -13.33 -9.46 8.31
CA PHE A 28 -13.34 -10.03 6.97
C PHE A 28 -11.94 -10.43 6.53
N LEU A 29 -11.87 -11.26 5.49
CA LEU A 29 -10.60 -11.62 4.85
C LEU A 29 -10.08 -10.45 4.02
N GLU A 30 -8.78 -10.44 3.75
CA GLU A 30 -8.13 -9.36 3.00
C GLU A 30 -8.80 -9.09 1.65
N ALA A 31 -9.24 -10.13 0.94
CA ALA A 31 -9.85 -9.97 -0.38
C ALA A 31 -11.10 -9.10 -0.35
N VAL A 32 -11.86 -9.11 0.74
CA VAL A 32 -13.05 -8.26 0.89
C VAL A 32 -12.64 -6.79 0.95
N TYR A 33 -11.63 -6.49 1.76
CA TYR A 33 -11.14 -5.12 1.89
C TYR A 33 -10.45 -4.63 0.61
N GLN A 34 -9.78 -5.54 -0.10
CA GLN A 34 -9.18 -5.24 -1.40
C GLN A 34 -10.23 -4.73 -2.38
N GLU A 35 -11.31 -5.46 -2.52
CA GLU A 35 -12.38 -5.08 -3.44
C GLU A 35 -13.05 -3.78 -3.00
N ALA A 36 -13.39 -3.66 -1.72
CA ALA A 36 -14.04 -2.47 -1.19
C ALA A 36 -13.18 -1.22 -1.34
N LEU A 37 -11.88 -1.33 -1.05
CA LEU A 37 -10.98 -0.19 -1.20
C LEU A 37 -10.86 0.22 -2.66
N GLY A 38 -10.83 -0.72 -3.59
CA GLY A 38 -10.83 -0.41 -5.02
C GLY A 38 -12.03 0.43 -5.43
N ILE A 39 -13.22 0.06 -4.93
CA ILE A 39 -14.45 0.81 -5.18
C ILE A 39 -14.34 2.23 -4.62
N GLU A 40 -13.83 2.35 -3.39
CA GLU A 40 -13.73 3.66 -2.74
C GLU A 40 -12.71 4.56 -3.43
N LEU A 41 -11.58 3.98 -3.87
CA LEU A 41 -10.58 4.73 -4.64
C LEU A 41 -11.16 5.25 -5.96
N ASP A 42 -11.97 4.42 -6.64
CA ASP A 42 -12.65 4.84 -7.87
C ASP A 42 -13.62 6.00 -7.61
N GLU A 43 -14.44 5.88 -6.58
CA GLU A 43 -15.41 6.93 -6.24
C GLU A 43 -14.73 8.24 -5.90
N ARG A 44 -13.57 8.20 -5.27
CA ARG A 44 -12.79 9.38 -4.90
C ARG A 44 -11.88 9.87 -6.02
N ARG A 45 -11.87 9.16 -7.16
CA ARG A 45 -11.05 9.50 -8.33
C ARG A 45 -9.56 9.53 -8.00
N ILE A 46 -9.13 8.60 -7.13
CA ILE A 46 -7.71 8.43 -6.80
C ILE A 46 -7.12 7.47 -7.84
N PRO A 47 -6.15 7.91 -8.65
CA PRO A 47 -5.55 7.04 -9.66
C PRO A 47 -4.88 5.83 -9.01
N HIS A 48 -5.23 4.63 -9.45
CA HIS A 48 -4.69 3.40 -8.88
C HIS A 48 -4.74 2.25 -9.87
N VAL A 49 -3.87 1.29 -9.66
CA VAL A 49 -3.87 0.02 -10.39
C VAL A 49 -3.96 -1.09 -9.34
N PRO A 50 -5.03 -1.88 -9.32
CA PRO A 50 -5.15 -3.00 -8.38
C PRO A 50 -4.27 -4.16 -8.82
N GLN A 51 -3.75 -4.91 -7.87
CA GLN A 51 -2.94 -6.11 -8.10
C GLN A 51 -1.83 -5.84 -9.11
N LYS A 52 -1.08 -4.76 -8.88
CA LYS A 52 -0.03 -4.33 -9.80
C LYS A 52 1.18 -5.25 -9.71
N ARG A 53 1.56 -5.83 -10.84
CA ARG A 53 2.78 -6.64 -10.94
C ARG A 53 3.97 -5.71 -11.13
N ILE A 54 4.96 -5.85 -10.27
CA ILE A 54 6.15 -4.99 -10.27
C ILE A 54 7.37 -5.88 -10.36
N GLU A 55 8.25 -5.59 -11.33
CA GLU A 55 9.46 -6.35 -11.55
C GLU A 55 10.45 -6.16 -10.39
N ILE A 56 11.15 -7.25 -10.06
CA ILE A 56 12.26 -7.21 -9.11
C ILE A 56 13.51 -7.66 -9.85
N SER A 57 14.58 -6.89 -9.71
CA SER A 57 15.87 -7.22 -10.34
C SER A 57 16.89 -7.66 -9.30
N TYR A 58 17.73 -8.61 -9.68
CA TYR A 58 18.85 -9.07 -8.87
C TYR A 58 20.11 -9.02 -9.72
N LYS A 59 21.06 -8.19 -9.33
CA LYS A 59 22.33 -8.02 -10.06
C LYS A 59 22.12 -7.78 -11.56
N GLY A 60 21.19 -6.88 -11.88
CA GLY A 60 20.88 -6.51 -13.25
C GLY A 60 20.00 -7.48 -14.02
N ARG A 61 19.57 -8.58 -13.40
CA ARG A 61 18.70 -9.56 -14.01
C ARG A 61 17.29 -9.46 -13.44
N VAL A 62 16.29 -9.42 -14.31
CA VAL A 62 14.89 -9.42 -13.88
C VAL A 62 14.55 -10.84 -13.42
N LEU A 63 14.02 -10.94 -12.21
CA LEU A 63 13.62 -12.24 -11.66
C LEU A 63 12.29 -12.69 -12.26
N ASN A 64 12.09 -14.01 -12.32
CA ASN A 64 10.81 -14.57 -12.72
C ASN A 64 9.71 -14.30 -11.69
N LYS A 65 10.11 -14.20 -10.40
CA LYS A 65 9.17 -13.87 -9.34
C LYS A 65 8.94 -12.38 -9.33
N GLU A 66 7.66 -11.99 -9.34
CA GLU A 66 7.26 -10.59 -9.30
C GLU A 66 6.68 -10.27 -7.94
N TYR A 67 6.76 -8.98 -7.59
CA TYR A 67 6.01 -8.46 -6.46
C TYR A 67 4.64 -8.00 -6.95
N ILE A 68 3.59 -8.44 -6.28
CA ILE A 68 2.23 -7.99 -6.60
C ILE A 68 1.77 -7.07 -5.48
N ALA A 69 1.71 -5.77 -5.77
CA ALA A 69 1.19 -4.78 -4.83
C ALA A 69 -0.34 -4.81 -4.85
N ASP A 70 -0.98 -4.75 -3.69
CA ASP A 70 -2.44 -4.69 -3.63
C ASP A 70 -2.97 -3.53 -4.45
N PHE A 71 -2.34 -2.36 -4.32
CA PHE A 71 -2.58 -1.21 -5.19
C PHE A 71 -1.28 -0.45 -5.41
N LEU A 72 -1.13 0.11 -6.59
CA LEU A 72 -0.15 1.15 -6.86
C LEU A 72 -0.93 2.42 -7.17
N CYS A 73 -0.83 3.41 -6.28
CA CYS A 73 -1.56 4.66 -6.41
C CYS A 73 -0.65 5.76 -6.96
N HIS A 74 -1.16 6.56 -7.89
CA HIS A 74 -0.42 7.68 -8.50
C HIS A 74 0.91 7.24 -9.11
N ASP A 75 1.04 5.98 -9.49
CA ASP A 75 2.28 5.37 -10.02
C ASP A 75 3.47 5.43 -9.05
N GLN A 76 3.25 5.80 -7.79
CA GLN A 76 4.35 6.05 -6.86
C GLN A 76 4.14 5.51 -5.45
N ILE A 77 2.92 5.22 -5.06
CA ILE A 77 2.60 4.80 -3.70
C ILE A 77 2.11 3.36 -3.71
N VAL A 78 2.93 2.47 -3.13
CA VAL A 78 2.54 1.07 -2.92
C VAL A 78 1.60 1.02 -1.72
N VAL A 79 0.43 0.43 -1.90
CA VAL A 79 -0.53 0.23 -0.82
C VAL A 79 -0.68 -1.26 -0.57
N GLU A 80 -0.38 -1.68 0.67
CA GLU A 80 -0.53 -3.05 1.11
C GLU A 80 -1.67 -3.16 2.12
N ILE A 81 -2.59 -4.07 1.85
CA ILE A 81 -3.73 -4.34 2.72
C ILE A 81 -3.38 -5.50 3.63
N LYS A 82 -3.69 -5.34 4.91
CA LYS A 82 -3.55 -6.41 5.90
C LYS A 82 -4.85 -6.56 6.68
N ALA A 83 -5.08 -7.77 7.17
CA ALA A 83 -6.20 -8.07 8.06
C ALA A 83 -5.67 -8.88 9.23
N ILE A 84 -4.79 -8.25 10.01
CA ILE A 84 -4.05 -8.85 11.11
C ILE A 84 -4.34 -8.08 12.41
N LYS A 85 -3.94 -8.66 13.54
CA LYS A 85 -4.21 -8.05 14.83
C LYS A 85 -3.54 -6.68 14.96
N THR A 86 -2.28 -6.60 14.57
CA THR A 86 -1.52 -5.34 14.57
C THR A 86 -0.35 -5.45 13.60
N ILE A 87 0.06 -4.33 13.04
CA ILE A 87 1.25 -4.26 12.18
C ILE A 87 2.48 -4.50 13.03
N THR A 88 3.35 -5.42 12.59
CA THR A 88 4.58 -5.76 13.30
C THR A 88 5.80 -5.44 12.44
N GLY A 89 6.99 -5.67 12.99
CA GLY A 89 8.24 -5.49 12.26
C GLY A 89 8.34 -6.39 11.02
N ILE A 90 7.60 -7.50 10.98
CA ILE A 90 7.59 -8.38 9.81
C ILE A 90 6.99 -7.67 8.59
N GLU A 91 5.82 -7.07 8.75
CA GLU A 91 5.16 -6.33 7.66
C GLU A 91 5.96 -5.09 7.27
N GLU A 92 6.54 -4.42 8.26
CA GLU A 92 7.37 -3.23 8.01
C GLU A 92 8.61 -3.58 7.18
N ALA A 93 9.31 -4.63 7.56
CA ALA A 93 10.48 -5.09 6.81
C ALA A 93 10.11 -5.48 5.38
N GLN A 94 8.98 -6.15 5.22
CA GLN A 94 8.53 -6.59 3.91
C GLN A 94 8.30 -5.39 2.97
N ILE A 95 7.54 -4.39 3.41
CA ILE A 95 7.25 -3.24 2.54
C ILE A 95 8.51 -2.42 2.26
N LEU A 96 9.39 -2.26 3.24
CA LEU A 96 10.65 -1.54 3.03
C LEU A 96 11.54 -2.26 2.02
N ASN A 97 11.59 -3.59 2.06
CA ASN A 97 12.34 -4.38 1.10
C ASN A 97 11.76 -4.24 -0.32
N TYR A 98 10.44 -4.25 -0.45
CA TYR A 98 9.80 -4.07 -1.75
C TYR A 98 10.05 -2.66 -2.31
N LEU A 99 9.99 -1.63 -1.47
CA LEU A 99 10.30 -0.27 -1.91
C LEU A 99 11.73 -0.16 -2.41
N LYS A 100 12.67 -0.79 -1.69
CA LYS A 100 14.08 -0.80 -2.08
C LYS A 100 14.27 -1.52 -3.41
N ALA A 101 13.63 -2.69 -3.58
CA ALA A 101 13.79 -3.50 -4.78
C ALA A 101 13.13 -2.87 -6.01
N THR A 102 12.02 -2.15 -5.83
CA THR A 102 11.26 -1.54 -6.93
C THR A 102 11.65 -0.10 -7.20
N ASN A 103 12.42 0.51 -6.30
CA ASN A 103 12.80 1.92 -6.33
C ASN A 103 11.61 2.88 -6.30
N LEU A 104 10.48 2.45 -5.72
CA LEU A 104 9.32 3.32 -5.54
C LEU A 104 9.51 4.20 -4.29
N PRO A 105 8.96 5.42 -4.28
CA PRO A 105 9.27 6.38 -3.22
C PRO A 105 8.55 6.17 -1.91
N LEU A 106 7.36 5.56 -1.94
CA LEU A 106 6.51 5.53 -0.76
C LEU A 106 5.70 4.25 -0.67
N GLY A 107 5.56 3.74 0.56
CA GLY A 107 4.68 2.62 0.86
C GLY A 107 3.70 2.99 1.96
N LEU A 108 2.55 2.34 1.92
CA LEU A 108 1.48 2.54 2.88
C LEU A 108 0.92 1.18 3.24
N ILE A 109 0.93 0.84 4.53
CA ILE A 109 0.24 -0.35 5.02
C ILE A 109 -1.07 0.11 5.65
N VAL A 110 -2.18 -0.50 5.23
CA VAL A 110 -3.49 -0.28 5.85
C VAL A 110 -3.97 -1.61 6.40
N ASN A 111 -4.22 -1.66 7.70
CA ASN A 111 -4.61 -2.88 8.40
C ASN A 111 -6.05 -2.77 8.89
N PHE A 112 -6.92 -3.59 8.29
CA PHE A 112 -8.34 -3.64 8.63
C PHE A 112 -8.66 -4.66 9.72
N GLY A 113 -7.66 -5.40 10.19
CA GLY A 113 -7.88 -6.46 11.19
C GLY A 113 -7.91 -5.96 12.63
N ALA A 114 -7.46 -4.74 12.88
CA ALA A 114 -7.56 -4.12 14.20
C ALA A 114 -8.95 -3.52 14.40
N PRO A 115 -9.41 -3.32 15.66
CA PRO A 115 -10.74 -2.73 15.91
C PRO A 115 -10.94 -1.37 15.26
N GLN A 116 -9.88 -0.55 15.20
CA GLN A 116 -9.86 0.69 14.44
C GLN A 116 -8.82 0.55 13.35
N LEU A 117 -9.02 1.21 12.22
CA LEU A 117 -8.05 1.15 11.14
C LEU A 117 -6.67 1.54 11.64
N GLU A 118 -5.70 0.67 11.43
CA GLU A 118 -4.30 0.93 11.71
C GLU A 118 -3.61 1.16 10.38
N TRP A 119 -2.77 2.21 10.30
CA TRP A 119 -2.04 2.46 9.07
C TRP A 119 -0.67 3.04 9.38
N LYS A 120 0.28 2.76 8.50
CA LYS A 120 1.64 3.29 8.63
C LYS A 120 2.18 3.66 7.26
N ARG A 121 2.94 4.72 7.22
CA ARG A 121 3.53 5.28 6.02
C ARG A 121 5.04 5.10 6.07
N TYR A 122 5.63 4.67 4.97
CA TYR A 122 7.06 4.36 4.88
C TYR A 122 7.67 5.08 3.68
N ALA A 123 8.68 5.91 3.93
CA ALA A 123 9.44 6.56 2.86
C ALA A 123 10.61 5.67 2.45
N ASN A 124 10.89 5.61 1.15
CA ASN A 124 12.05 4.89 0.64
C ASN A 124 13.28 5.78 0.69
N THR A 125 13.99 5.74 1.81
CA THR A 125 15.18 6.58 2.04
C THR A 125 16.41 6.08 1.29
N LYS A 126 16.36 4.87 0.72
CA LYS A 126 17.47 4.29 -0.06
C LYS A 126 17.17 4.25 -1.54
N ARG A 127 16.26 5.10 -1.99
CA ARG A 127 15.88 5.18 -3.38
C ARG A 127 17.02 5.69 -4.24
N ASN A 128 17.28 5.00 -5.34
CA ASN A 128 18.24 5.44 -6.35
C ASN A 128 17.63 6.59 -7.15
N ARG A 129 18.45 7.55 -7.53
CA ARG A 129 18.00 8.71 -8.29
C ARG A 129 18.50 8.68 -9.71
#